data_a4ef81f3efa49895ee846138e2a5bdb4
#
_entry.id   a4ef81f3efa49895ee846138e2a5bdb4
#
_cell.length_a   1.000
_cell.length_b   1.000
_cell.length_c   1.000
_cell.angle_alpha   90.00
_cell.angle_beta   90.00
_cell.angle_gamma   90.00
#
_symmetry.space_group_name_H-M   'P 1'
#
loop_
_entity.id
_entity.type
_entity.pdbx_description
1 polymer ?
#
loop_
_entity_poly.entity_id
_entity_poly.type
_entity_poly.pdbx_seq_one_letter_code
_entity_poly.pdbx_strand_id
1 'polypeptide(L)'
;IQGMTAYPSVLEVPEEIDMAVIVINAKYVLSAVDQCHQKGIKGIVVISAGFKETGGAGAELEAKLVNKVREYGMTCVGPNCLGVVNTDPKFRLDACFAESLPVRGDIGFVSQSGALGGGILNILQDLNLGFAQFISIGNQADVNADSAIEYWENVDDVKQILLYMESIADPKRFRALASRTTKKKPIIALKAGRSAAGASAASSHTGSLAGADKAADALLKQSGVIREFSLQDLFNTAKVFSHCPIPNGNRVAIVTNSGGPGIMATDAVCEHGMEIAHLSDQTKEALRSFLPAAASVKNPVDMIASAPLEHYKKTLETVLADDGVDMVVVIYLPFLGLKDIDVAKAVMEIRAAHPDKP
;
A
#
# COMPACT_ATOMS: atom_id res chain seq x y z
N ILE A 1 13.63 -29.88 16.59
CA ILE A 1 14.17 -28.52 16.43
C ILE A 1 13.17 -27.56 17.06
N GLN A 2 13.61 -26.73 18.00
CA GLN A 2 12.76 -25.74 18.72
C GLN A 2 11.46 -26.35 19.32
N GLY A 3 11.54 -27.56 19.85
CA GLY A 3 10.41 -28.27 20.44
C GLY A 3 9.52 -29.03 19.45
N MET A 4 9.81 -28.94 18.14
CA MET A 4 9.09 -29.67 17.10
C MET A 4 9.89 -30.88 16.57
N THR A 5 9.18 -31.92 16.16
CA THR A 5 9.79 -33.08 15.49
C THR A 5 10.32 -32.67 14.12
N ALA A 6 11.58 -33.01 13.84
CA ALA A 6 12.18 -32.87 12.52
C ALA A 6 12.17 -34.20 11.79
N TYR A 7 11.80 -34.17 10.52
CA TYR A 7 11.75 -35.34 9.66
C TYR A 7 12.88 -35.30 8.62
N PRO A 8 13.44 -36.42 8.19
CA PRO A 8 14.46 -36.47 7.14
C PRO A 8 13.97 -36.00 5.78
N SER A 9 12.66 -36.05 5.52
CA SER A 9 12.00 -35.66 4.28
C SER A 9 10.59 -35.19 4.58
N VAL A 10 10.10 -34.26 3.77
CA VAL A 10 8.69 -33.80 3.83
C VAL A 10 7.71 -34.98 3.60
N LEU A 11 8.15 -36.06 2.92
CA LEU A 11 7.35 -37.24 2.67
C LEU A 11 7.05 -38.05 3.95
N GLU A 12 7.91 -37.91 4.97
CA GLU A 12 7.76 -38.61 6.25
C GLU A 12 6.93 -37.85 7.28
N VAL A 13 6.55 -36.60 6.98
CA VAL A 13 5.63 -35.84 7.82
C VAL A 13 4.25 -36.48 7.76
N PRO A 14 3.65 -36.90 8.90
CA PRO A 14 2.40 -37.65 8.87
C PRO A 14 1.19 -36.80 8.50
N GLU A 15 1.22 -35.49 8.79
CA GLU A 15 0.11 -34.58 8.54
C GLU A 15 0.01 -34.16 7.07
N GLU A 16 -1.17 -33.70 6.67
CA GLU A 16 -1.36 -32.99 5.41
C GLU A 16 -0.68 -31.62 5.47
N ILE A 17 -0.09 -31.20 4.36
CA ILE A 17 0.65 -29.94 4.25
C ILE A 17 0.12 -29.17 3.06
N ASP A 18 -0.40 -27.96 3.29
CA ASP A 18 -0.90 -27.08 2.24
C ASP A 18 0.23 -26.32 1.54
N MET A 19 1.26 -25.93 2.30
CA MET A 19 2.35 -25.08 1.80
C MET A 19 3.70 -25.50 2.41
N ALA A 20 4.76 -25.42 1.60
CA ALA A 20 6.13 -25.60 2.06
C ALA A 20 6.98 -24.34 1.86
N VAL A 21 7.81 -24.01 2.87
CA VAL A 21 8.83 -22.97 2.77
C VAL A 21 10.18 -23.63 2.54
N ILE A 22 10.81 -23.34 1.40
CA ILE A 22 12.06 -23.95 0.96
C ILE A 22 13.22 -23.00 1.24
N VAL A 23 14.08 -23.40 2.21
CA VAL A 23 15.24 -22.60 2.69
C VAL A 23 16.48 -23.50 2.66
N ILE A 24 16.88 -23.91 1.45
CA ILE A 24 18.03 -24.79 1.23
C ILE A 24 18.88 -24.29 0.07
N ASN A 25 20.07 -24.82 -0.12
CA ASN A 25 20.90 -24.44 -1.27
C ASN A 25 20.15 -24.67 -2.60
N ALA A 26 20.23 -23.72 -3.52
CA ALA A 26 19.51 -23.71 -4.80
C ALA A 26 19.61 -25.01 -5.59
N LYS A 27 20.77 -25.68 -5.57
CA LYS A 27 21.00 -26.97 -6.27
C LYS A 27 20.08 -28.10 -5.82
N TYR A 28 19.50 -28.00 -4.63
CA TYR A 28 18.60 -29.03 -4.06
C TYR A 28 17.11 -28.66 -4.19
N VAL A 29 16.80 -27.42 -4.58
CA VAL A 29 15.41 -26.93 -4.61
C VAL A 29 14.53 -27.77 -5.54
N LEU A 30 15.01 -28.12 -6.73
CA LEU A 30 14.21 -28.93 -7.67
C LEU A 30 13.83 -30.29 -7.08
N SER A 31 14.73 -30.95 -6.35
CA SER A 31 14.45 -32.22 -5.66
C SER A 31 13.45 -32.04 -4.51
N ALA A 32 13.54 -30.92 -3.78
CA ALA A 32 12.55 -30.59 -2.75
C ALA A 32 11.16 -30.35 -3.34
N VAL A 33 11.08 -29.68 -4.50
CA VAL A 33 9.81 -29.47 -5.22
C VAL A 33 9.19 -30.81 -5.65
N ASP A 34 10.00 -31.80 -6.09
CA ASP A 34 9.51 -33.15 -6.41
C ASP A 34 8.88 -33.82 -5.20
N GLN A 35 9.54 -33.73 -4.03
CA GLN A 35 9.01 -34.27 -2.79
C GLN A 35 7.73 -33.53 -2.35
N CYS A 36 7.69 -32.22 -2.47
CA CYS A 36 6.47 -31.44 -2.19
C CYS A 36 5.29 -31.89 -3.07
N HIS A 37 5.54 -32.08 -4.36
CA HIS A 37 4.52 -32.61 -5.28
C HIS A 37 4.04 -34.00 -4.88
N GLN A 38 4.95 -34.92 -4.59
CA GLN A 38 4.62 -36.29 -4.14
C GLN A 38 3.80 -36.28 -2.83
N LYS A 39 4.08 -35.30 -1.94
CA LYS A 39 3.34 -35.10 -0.69
C LYS A 39 1.94 -34.52 -0.91
N GLY A 40 1.66 -33.95 -2.10
CA GLY A 40 0.40 -33.31 -2.43
C GLY A 40 0.35 -31.81 -2.11
N ILE A 41 1.49 -31.21 -1.77
CA ILE A 41 1.61 -29.76 -1.47
C ILE A 41 1.31 -28.94 -2.72
N LYS A 42 0.48 -27.90 -2.59
CA LYS A 42 0.04 -27.05 -3.71
C LYS A 42 0.75 -25.71 -3.79
N GLY A 43 1.23 -25.19 -2.67
CA GLY A 43 1.93 -23.91 -2.58
C GLY A 43 3.35 -24.07 -2.07
N ILE A 44 4.30 -23.38 -2.69
CA ILE A 44 5.68 -23.29 -2.19
C ILE A 44 6.17 -21.85 -2.13
N VAL A 45 6.95 -21.55 -1.12
CA VAL A 45 7.69 -20.29 -0.97
C VAL A 45 9.17 -20.63 -1.02
N VAL A 46 9.88 -20.16 -2.04
CA VAL A 46 11.31 -20.43 -2.23
C VAL A 46 12.11 -19.20 -1.77
N ILE A 47 12.58 -19.25 -0.53
CA ILE A 47 13.42 -18.20 0.06
C ILE A 47 14.82 -18.21 -0.59
N SER A 48 15.31 -19.37 -0.94
CA SER A 48 16.66 -19.59 -1.46
C SER A 48 17.00 -18.69 -2.64
N ALA A 49 18.19 -18.09 -2.61
CA ALA A 49 18.83 -17.39 -3.72
C ALA A 49 19.73 -18.35 -4.52
N GLY A 50 20.27 -17.87 -5.67
CA GLY A 50 21.12 -18.64 -6.56
C GLY A 50 20.41 -19.03 -7.86
N PHE A 51 19.43 -18.22 -8.27
CA PHE A 51 18.63 -18.40 -9.47
C PHE A 51 18.93 -17.29 -10.51
N LYS A 52 17.94 -16.77 -11.18
CA LYS A 52 18.08 -15.79 -12.28
C LYS A 52 18.92 -14.56 -11.91
N GLU A 53 18.87 -14.11 -10.67
CA GLU A 53 19.64 -12.96 -10.18
C GLU A 53 21.16 -13.18 -10.27
N THR A 54 21.62 -14.44 -10.34
CA THR A 54 23.05 -14.76 -10.54
C THR A 54 23.44 -14.91 -12.01
N GLY A 55 22.49 -14.83 -12.94
CA GLY A 55 22.69 -15.03 -14.37
C GLY A 55 23.03 -16.49 -14.75
N GLY A 56 23.38 -16.73 -16.00
CA GLY A 56 23.88 -18.02 -16.51
C GLY A 56 23.14 -19.26 -16.01
N ALA A 57 23.85 -20.13 -15.30
CA ALA A 57 23.29 -21.38 -14.75
C ALA A 57 22.13 -21.13 -13.77
N GLY A 58 22.11 -20.00 -13.07
CA GLY A 58 21.01 -19.63 -12.19
C GLY A 58 19.72 -19.37 -12.94
N ALA A 59 19.80 -18.71 -14.09
CA ALA A 59 18.64 -18.48 -14.96
C ALA A 59 18.07 -19.78 -15.53
N GLU A 60 18.95 -20.72 -15.92
CA GLU A 60 18.53 -22.06 -16.36
C GLU A 60 17.84 -22.84 -15.22
N LEU A 61 18.36 -22.72 -14.00
CA LEU A 61 17.79 -23.37 -12.84
C LEU A 61 16.38 -22.83 -12.54
N GLU A 62 16.19 -21.51 -12.63
CA GLU A 62 14.87 -20.87 -12.47
C GLU A 62 13.90 -21.35 -13.55
N ALA A 63 14.32 -21.40 -14.81
CA ALA A 63 13.47 -21.92 -15.87
C ALA A 63 13.02 -23.37 -15.62
N LYS A 64 13.91 -24.22 -15.11
CA LYS A 64 13.56 -25.60 -14.69
C LYS A 64 12.57 -25.61 -13.53
N LEU A 65 12.73 -24.71 -12.55
CA LEU A 65 11.82 -24.56 -11.43
C LEU A 65 10.41 -24.19 -11.92
N VAL A 66 10.30 -23.15 -12.77
CA VAL A 66 9.03 -22.70 -13.35
C VAL A 66 8.32 -23.80 -14.13
N ASN A 67 9.06 -24.53 -14.99
CA ASN A 67 8.50 -25.63 -15.76
C ASN A 67 7.94 -26.73 -14.84
N LYS A 68 8.70 -27.11 -13.80
CA LYS A 68 8.29 -28.13 -12.83
C LYS A 68 7.07 -27.72 -12.01
N VAL A 69 7.03 -26.47 -11.53
CA VAL A 69 5.88 -25.90 -10.81
C VAL A 69 4.61 -25.93 -11.65
N ARG A 70 4.72 -25.56 -12.94
CA ARG A 70 3.59 -25.59 -13.88
C ARG A 70 3.14 -27.02 -14.20
N GLU A 71 4.08 -27.90 -14.46
CA GLU A 71 3.79 -29.33 -14.72
C GLU A 71 3.03 -29.97 -13.57
N TYR A 72 3.40 -29.63 -12.33
CA TYR A 72 2.80 -30.18 -11.11
C TYR A 72 1.52 -29.43 -10.67
N GLY A 73 1.14 -28.37 -11.36
CA GLY A 73 -0.01 -27.53 -10.99
C GLY A 73 0.14 -26.89 -9.62
N MET A 74 1.37 -26.56 -9.23
CA MET A 74 1.72 -25.89 -7.99
C MET A 74 1.80 -24.38 -8.20
N THR A 75 1.78 -23.62 -7.10
CA THR A 75 2.04 -22.17 -7.08
C THR A 75 3.35 -21.89 -6.36
N CYS A 76 4.20 -21.01 -6.91
CA CYS A 76 5.52 -20.68 -6.35
C CYS A 76 5.66 -19.18 -6.11
N VAL A 77 5.95 -18.79 -4.87
CA VAL A 77 6.42 -17.45 -4.50
C VAL A 77 7.94 -17.44 -4.45
N GLY A 78 8.57 -16.44 -5.06
CA GLY A 78 10.03 -16.34 -5.20
C GLY A 78 10.52 -16.88 -6.56
N PRO A 79 11.72 -17.46 -6.64
CA PRO A 79 12.75 -17.59 -5.59
C PRO A 79 13.40 -16.26 -5.18
N ASN A 80 14.38 -16.32 -4.27
CA ASN A 80 15.12 -15.16 -3.78
C ASN A 80 14.18 -14.10 -3.17
N CYS A 81 13.31 -14.51 -2.27
CA CYS A 81 12.28 -13.67 -1.65
C CYS A 81 12.41 -13.67 -0.12
N LEU A 82 11.76 -12.70 0.54
CA LEU A 82 11.68 -12.64 2.00
C LEU A 82 10.64 -13.64 2.55
N GLY A 83 9.60 -13.92 1.78
CA GLY A 83 8.49 -14.78 2.18
C GLY A 83 7.12 -14.12 2.09
N VAL A 84 6.17 -14.71 2.78
CA VAL A 84 4.76 -14.28 2.79
C VAL A 84 4.22 -14.20 4.21
N VAL A 85 3.30 -13.25 4.44
CA VAL A 85 2.57 -13.10 5.70
C VAL A 85 1.07 -12.93 5.41
N ASN A 86 0.23 -13.57 6.20
CA ASN A 86 -1.20 -13.32 6.25
C ASN A 86 -1.62 -13.15 7.71
N THR A 87 -2.09 -11.95 8.05
CA THR A 87 -2.43 -11.58 9.44
C THR A 87 -3.87 -11.98 9.83
N ASP A 88 -4.66 -12.55 8.92
CA ASP A 88 -5.99 -13.05 9.24
C ASP A 88 -5.89 -14.08 10.37
N PRO A 89 -6.62 -13.88 11.50
CA PRO A 89 -6.61 -14.82 12.62
C PRO A 89 -6.95 -16.26 12.27
N LYS A 90 -7.66 -16.47 11.16
CA LYS A 90 -7.98 -17.80 10.64
C LYS A 90 -6.76 -18.55 10.12
N PHE A 91 -5.83 -17.84 9.49
CA PHE A 91 -4.63 -18.43 8.91
C PHE A 91 -3.40 -18.20 9.79
N ARG A 92 -3.22 -17.00 10.33
CA ARG A 92 -2.06 -16.58 11.15
C ARG A 92 -0.74 -17.06 10.54
N LEU A 93 -0.61 -16.84 9.22
CA LEU A 93 0.51 -17.33 8.46
C LEU A 93 1.68 -16.34 8.55
N ASP A 94 2.78 -16.81 9.08
CA ASP A 94 4.09 -16.18 8.99
C ASP A 94 5.08 -17.17 8.36
N ALA A 95 5.32 -16.97 7.08
CA ALA A 95 6.29 -17.72 6.29
C ALA A 95 7.34 -16.75 5.72
N CYS A 96 7.84 -15.85 6.58
CA CYS A 96 8.91 -14.92 6.23
C CYS A 96 10.00 -14.90 7.32
N PHE A 97 11.18 -14.37 6.98
CA PHE A 97 12.30 -14.27 7.93
C PHE A 97 12.58 -12.82 8.37
N ALA A 98 11.54 -11.98 8.38
CA ALA A 98 11.62 -10.65 8.98
C ALA A 98 11.65 -10.74 10.52
N GLU A 99 12.28 -9.76 11.16
CA GLU A 99 12.35 -9.70 12.63
C GLU A 99 11.01 -9.33 13.27
N SER A 100 10.19 -8.54 12.56
CA SER A 100 8.91 -8.03 13.04
C SER A 100 7.77 -8.50 12.17
N LEU A 101 6.68 -8.94 12.82
CA LEU A 101 5.42 -9.21 12.15
C LEU A 101 4.61 -7.92 11.99
N PRO A 102 3.92 -7.72 10.86
CA PRO A 102 3.02 -6.60 10.72
C PRO A 102 1.83 -6.71 11.67
N VAL A 103 1.38 -5.58 12.16
CA VAL A 103 0.07 -5.47 12.82
C VAL A 103 -1.02 -5.75 11.77
N ARG A 104 -2.10 -6.40 12.19
CA ARG A 104 -3.26 -6.60 11.31
C ARG A 104 -3.82 -5.25 10.84
N GLY A 105 -4.11 -5.16 9.55
CA GLY A 105 -4.69 -3.99 8.91
C GLY A 105 -5.41 -4.35 7.62
N ASP A 106 -5.48 -3.40 6.71
CA ASP A 106 -6.27 -3.47 5.49
C ASP A 106 -5.43 -3.43 4.20
N ILE A 107 -4.12 -3.42 4.32
CA ILE A 107 -3.19 -3.27 3.21
C ILE A 107 -2.74 -4.64 2.69
N GLY A 108 -2.88 -4.88 1.39
CA GLY A 108 -2.12 -5.91 0.67
C GLY A 108 -0.84 -5.30 0.13
N PHE A 109 0.33 -5.79 0.52
CA PHE A 109 1.61 -5.24 0.07
C PHE A 109 2.44 -6.27 -0.69
N VAL A 110 2.82 -5.92 -1.93
CA VAL A 110 3.79 -6.67 -2.75
C VAL A 110 5.12 -5.94 -2.78
N SER A 111 6.21 -6.66 -2.51
CA SER A 111 7.56 -6.15 -2.71
C SER A 111 8.39 -7.06 -3.60
N GLN A 112 9.01 -6.51 -4.66
CA GLN A 112 10.05 -7.20 -5.44
C GLN A 112 11.38 -7.27 -4.67
N SER A 113 11.62 -6.33 -3.75
CA SER A 113 12.82 -6.33 -2.92
C SER A 113 12.56 -6.99 -1.56
N GLY A 114 13.24 -8.09 -1.27
CA GLY A 114 13.17 -8.75 0.03
C GLY A 114 13.68 -7.87 1.15
N ALA A 115 14.87 -7.30 1.00
CA ALA A 115 15.50 -6.45 2.02
C ALA A 115 14.66 -5.20 2.34
N LEU A 116 14.12 -4.54 1.30
CA LEU A 116 13.23 -3.39 1.50
C LEU A 116 11.93 -3.80 2.18
N GLY A 117 11.35 -4.94 1.78
CA GLY A 117 10.16 -5.50 2.43
C GLY A 117 10.38 -5.72 3.92
N GLY A 118 11.49 -6.33 4.30
CA GLY A 118 11.88 -6.52 5.71
C GLY A 118 12.06 -5.21 6.47
N GLY A 119 12.74 -4.24 5.87
CA GLY A 119 12.88 -2.90 6.45
C GLY A 119 11.53 -2.20 6.66
N ILE A 120 10.60 -2.34 5.73
CA ILE A 120 9.24 -1.80 5.83
C ILE A 120 8.48 -2.48 6.98
N LEU A 121 8.52 -3.81 7.08
CA LEU A 121 7.86 -4.54 8.17
C LEU A 121 8.29 -4.04 9.55
N ASN A 122 9.57 -3.68 9.72
CA ASN A 122 10.09 -3.17 10.99
C ASN A 122 9.56 -1.77 11.37
N ILE A 123 9.23 -0.91 10.39
CA ILE A 123 8.80 0.48 10.65
C ILE A 123 7.27 0.65 10.63
N LEU A 124 6.51 -0.37 10.28
CA LEU A 124 5.04 -0.27 10.14
C LEU A 124 4.34 0.15 11.43
N GLN A 125 4.80 -0.33 12.57
CA GLN A 125 4.24 0.04 13.88
C GLN A 125 4.40 1.54 14.15
N ASP A 126 5.57 2.10 13.81
CA ASP A 126 5.83 3.54 13.94
C ASP A 126 4.98 4.37 12.98
N LEU A 127 4.63 3.79 11.82
CA LEU A 127 3.76 4.41 10.83
C LEU A 127 2.28 4.32 11.19
N ASN A 128 1.91 3.55 12.22
CA ASN A 128 0.51 3.24 12.59
C ASN A 128 -0.29 2.67 11.41
N LEU A 129 0.34 1.76 10.65
CA LEU A 129 -0.25 1.03 9.52
C LEU A 129 -0.22 -0.46 9.81
N GLY A 130 -1.21 -1.19 9.29
CA GLY A 130 -1.27 -2.64 9.37
C GLY A 130 -1.42 -3.28 7.99
N PHE A 131 -0.87 -4.48 7.82
CA PHE A 131 -1.06 -5.28 6.64
C PHE A 131 -2.11 -6.37 6.88
N ALA A 132 -3.00 -6.57 5.91
CA ALA A 132 -3.79 -7.78 5.81
C ALA A 132 -2.89 -8.92 5.31
N GLN A 133 -2.13 -8.65 4.25
CA GLN A 133 -1.23 -9.62 3.65
C GLN A 133 0.04 -8.94 3.10
N PHE A 134 1.15 -9.66 3.16
CA PHE A 134 2.42 -9.24 2.57
C PHE A 134 3.00 -10.38 1.72
N ILE A 135 3.50 -10.04 0.53
CA ILE A 135 4.13 -10.98 -0.39
C ILE A 135 5.44 -10.37 -0.90
N SER A 136 6.56 -10.97 -0.54
CA SER A 136 7.84 -10.70 -1.21
C SER A 136 7.96 -11.63 -2.41
N ILE A 137 7.91 -11.08 -3.62
CA ILE A 137 7.89 -11.89 -4.84
C ILE A 137 9.29 -12.23 -5.38
N GLY A 138 10.35 -11.63 -4.84
CA GLY A 138 11.73 -11.90 -5.25
C GLY A 138 11.93 -11.83 -6.76
N ASN A 139 12.43 -12.90 -7.36
CA ASN A 139 12.63 -13.00 -8.81
C ASN A 139 11.32 -13.04 -9.63
N GLN A 140 10.16 -13.17 -8.96
CA GLN A 140 8.82 -13.27 -9.60
C GLN A 140 8.74 -14.34 -10.72
N ALA A 141 9.26 -15.50 -10.43
CA ALA A 141 9.35 -16.58 -11.41
C ALA A 141 7.98 -17.15 -11.82
N ASP A 142 7.02 -17.17 -10.87
CA ASP A 142 5.65 -17.63 -11.08
C ASP A 142 4.67 -16.59 -10.54
N VAL A 143 4.56 -16.43 -9.20
CA VAL A 143 3.76 -15.36 -8.60
C VAL A 143 4.46 -14.01 -8.78
N ASN A 144 3.73 -13.05 -9.33
CA ASN A 144 4.17 -11.68 -9.59
C ASN A 144 3.15 -10.64 -9.09
N ALA A 145 3.37 -9.36 -9.35
CA ALA A 145 2.45 -8.30 -8.94
C ALA A 145 1.05 -8.48 -9.54
N ASP A 146 0.94 -8.94 -10.80
CA ASP A 146 -0.34 -9.18 -11.46
C ASP A 146 -1.15 -10.26 -10.75
N SER A 147 -0.49 -11.34 -10.33
CA SER A 147 -1.11 -12.44 -9.57
C SER A 147 -1.67 -11.97 -8.24
N ALA A 148 -0.93 -11.10 -7.55
CA ALA A 148 -1.36 -10.53 -6.27
C ALA A 148 -2.56 -9.57 -6.46
N ILE A 149 -2.54 -8.69 -7.46
CA ILE A 149 -3.67 -7.81 -7.79
C ILE A 149 -4.92 -8.62 -8.10
N GLU A 150 -4.80 -9.66 -8.94
CA GLU A 150 -5.91 -10.53 -9.32
C GLU A 150 -6.52 -11.25 -8.12
N TYR A 151 -5.68 -11.76 -7.22
CA TYR A 151 -6.12 -12.41 -5.99
C TYR A 151 -6.79 -11.42 -5.03
N TRP A 152 -6.16 -10.29 -4.77
CA TRP A 152 -6.67 -9.30 -3.81
C TRP A 152 -7.87 -8.49 -4.31
N GLU A 153 -8.14 -8.48 -5.60
CA GLU A 153 -9.34 -7.82 -6.14
C GLU A 153 -10.62 -8.23 -5.41
N ASN A 154 -10.69 -9.50 -4.99
CA ASN A 154 -11.88 -10.09 -4.38
C ASN A 154 -11.67 -10.53 -2.91
N VAL A 155 -10.58 -10.13 -2.26
CA VAL A 155 -10.32 -10.39 -0.84
C VAL A 155 -10.80 -9.20 -0.02
N ASP A 156 -11.84 -9.39 0.80
CA ASP A 156 -12.49 -8.31 1.53
C ASP A 156 -11.61 -7.66 2.60
N ASP A 157 -10.70 -8.42 3.20
CA ASP A 157 -9.76 -7.89 4.20
C ASP A 157 -8.71 -6.96 3.61
N VAL A 158 -8.46 -7.03 2.30
CA VAL A 158 -7.56 -6.12 1.59
C VAL A 158 -8.39 -4.98 1.01
N LYS A 159 -8.25 -3.77 1.57
CA LYS A 159 -8.97 -2.56 1.11
C LYS A 159 -8.15 -1.72 0.14
N GLN A 160 -6.84 -1.82 0.19
CA GLN A 160 -5.91 -1.13 -0.69
C GLN A 160 -4.70 -2.01 -1.00
N ILE A 161 -4.07 -1.77 -2.15
CA ILE A 161 -2.94 -2.56 -2.63
C ILE A 161 -1.73 -1.65 -2.80
N LEU A 162 -0.64 -1.96 -2.12
CA LEU A 162 0.64 -1.29 -2.26
C LEU A 162 1.59 -2.16 -3.07
N LEU A 163 2.32 -1.53 -3.99
CA LEU A 163 3.28 -2.20 -4.86
C LEU A 163 4.64 -1.49 -4.79
N TYR A 164 5.68 -2.22 -4.40
CA TYR A 164 7.04 -1.83 -4.68
C TYR A 164 7.57 -2.66 -5.85
N MET A 165 7.85 -1.99 -6.97
CA MET A 165 8.20 -2.65 -8.24
C MET A 165 9.51 -2.11 -8.81
N GLU A 166 10.34 -3.00 -9.33
CA GLU A 166 11.53 -2.69 -10.11
C GLU A 166 11.28 -2.90 -11.61
N SER A 167 10.39 -3.84 -11.95
CA SER A 167 9.97 -4.16 -13.31
C SER A 167 8.49 -4.55 -13.36
N ILE A 168 7.88 -4.44 -14.54
CA ILE A 168 6.52 -4.93 -14.83
C ILE A 168 6.68 -6.06 -15.84
N ALA A 169 6.31 -7.28 -15.45
CA ALA A 169 6.54 -8.50 -16.22
C ALA A 169 5.68 -8.53 -17.50
N ASP A 170 4.39 -8.28 -17.38
CA ASP A 170 3.43 -8.21 -18.49
C ASP A 170 2.62 -6.90 -18.42
N PRO A 171 3.04 -5.84 -19.13
CA PRO A 171 2.34 -4.55 -19.11
C PRO A 171 0.89 -4.62 -19.60
N LYS A 172 0.55 -5.55 -20.49
CA LYS A 172 -0.82 -5.69 -21.01
C LYS A 172 -1.72 -6.31 -19.96
N ARG A 173 -1.28 -7.39 -19.32
CA ARG A 173 -1.99 -8.05 -18.23
C ARG A 173 -2.13 -7.11 -17.03
N PHE A 174 -1.03 -6.47 -16.63
CA PHE A 174 -1.03 -5.47 -15.54
C PHE A 174 -2.10 -4.40 -15.80
N ARG A 175 -2.12 -3.78 -16.98
CA ARG A 175 -3.11 -2.77 -17.35
C ARG A 175 -4.55 -3.28 -17.20
N ALA A 176 -4.83 -4.46 -17.74
CA ALA A 176 -6.17 -5.03 -17.70
C ALA A 176 -6.65 -5.27 -16.25
N LEU A 177 -5.79 -5.85 -15.42
CA LEU A 177 -6.10 -6.14 -14.02
C LEU A 177 -6.19 -4.86 -13.19
N ALA A 178 -5.18 -3.99 -13.26
CA ALA A 178 -5.14 -2.77 -12.48
C ALA A 178 -6.32 -1.84 -12.83
N SER A 179 -6.64 -1.62 -14.11
CA SER A 179 -7.79 -0.79 -14.52
C SER A 179 -9.14 -1.31 -14.04
N ARG A 180 -9.27 -2.61 -13.79
CA ARG A 180 -10.47 -3.20 -13.22
C ARG A 180 -10.48 -3.06 -11.69
N THR A 181 -9.37 -3.36 -11.06
CA THR A 181 -9.22 -3.36 -9.60
C THR A 181 -9.29 -1.96 -9.01
N THR A 182 -8.69 -0.94 -9.68
CA THR A 182 -8.71 0.46 -9.21
C THR A 182 -10.11 1.08 -9.14
N LYS A 183 -11.10 0.47 -9.79
CA LYS A 183 -12.53 0.84 -9.63
C LYS A 183 -13.15 0.36 -8.32
N LYS A 184 -12.49 -0.56 -7.63
CA LYS A 184 -12.95 -1.18 -6.38
C LYS A 184 -12.07 -0.81 -5.19
N LYS A 185 -10.76 -0.78 -5.41
CA LYS A 185 -9.74 -0.61 -4.36
C LYS A 185 -8.60 0.24 -4.90
N PRO A 186 -8.07 1.21 -4.15
CA PRO A 186 -6.89 1.95 -4.57
C PRO A 186 -5.68 1.02 -4.72
N ILE A 187 -4.92 1.25 -5.79
CA ILE A 187 -3.60 0.65 -6.00
C ILE A 187 -2.60 1.79 -5.98
N ILE A 188 -1.61 1.71 -5.10
CA ILE A 188 -0.56 2.71 -4.92
C ILE A 188 0.76 2.04 -5.25
N ALA A 189 1.55 2.62 -6.14
CA ALA A 189 2.76 1.98 -6.64
C ALA A 189 3.98 2.90 -6.55
N LEU A 190 5.07 2.36 -6.04
CA LEU A 190 6.40 2.93 -6.16
C LEU A 190 7.21 2.10 -7.16
N LYS A 191 7.53 2.69 -8.32
CA LYS A 191 8.36 2.07 -9.35
C LYS A 191 9.80 2.58 -9.23
N ALA A 192 10.70 1.72 -8.83
CA ALA A 192 12.14 2.01 -8.77
C ALA A 192 12.80 2.00 -10.16
N GLY A 193 14.04 2.48 -10.28
CA GLY A 193 14.78 2.50 -11.55
C GLY A 193 14.28 3.54 -12.55
N ARG A 194 14.01 4.77 -12.09
CA ARG A 194 13.45 5.86 -12.89
C ARG A 194 14.46 6.54 -13.80
N SER A 195 15.67 6.77 -13.31
CA SER A 195 16.77 7.33 -14.09
C SER A 195 17.48 6.26 -14.91
N ALA A 196 18.22 6.64 -15.94
CA ALA A 196 19.02 5.70 -16.72
C ALA A 196 20.02 4.91 -15.83
N ALA A 197 20.64 5.58 -14.86
CA ALA A 197 21.52 4.92 -13.89
C ALA A 197 20.76 3.97 -12.96
N GLY A 198 19.59 4.40 -12.45
CA GLY A 198 18.74 3.56 -11.62
C GLY A 198 18.17 2.35 -12.39
N ALA A 199 17.81 2.52 -13.65
CA ALA A 199 17.37 1.43 -14.54
C ALA A 199 18.50 0.41 -14.78
N SER A 200 19.72 0.86 -14.98
CA SER A 200 20.90 0.00 -15.10
C SER A 200 21.17 -0.77 -13.80
N ALA A 201 21.07 -0.11 -12.64
CA ALA A 201 21.22 -0.76 -11.35
C ALA A 201 20.13 -1.82 -11.11
N ALA A 202 18.87 -1.50 -11.40
CA ALA A 202 17.75 -2.45 -11.27
C ALA A 202 17.93 -3.66 -12.20
N SER A 203 18.33 -3.45 -13.45
CA SER A 203 18.59 -4.53 -14.41
C SER A 203 19.73 -5.44 -13.95
N SER A 204 20.78 -4.88 -13.38
CA SER A 204 21.90 -5.65 -12.83
C SER A 204 21.51 -6.45 -11.59
N HIS A 205 20.57 -5.94 -10.78
CA HIS A 205 20.11 -6.56 -9.54
C HIS A 205 19.10 -7.68 -9.79
N THR A 206 18.15 -7.49 -10.71
CA THR A 206 17.03 -8.43 -10.93
C THR A 206 17.18 -9.28 -12.20
N GLY A 207 18.18 -9.01 -13.03
CA GLY A 207 18.32 -9.66 -14.33
C GLY A 207 17.18 -9.36 -15.31
N SER A 208 16.36 -8.34 -15.04
CA SER A 208 15.25 -7.94 -15.89
C SER A 208 15.52 -6.63 -16.60
N LEU A 209 15.04 -6.49 -17.86
CA LEU A 209 15.10 -5.23 -18.60
C LEU A 209 14.16 -4.20 -17.94
N ALA A 210 14.75 -3.12 -17.41
CA ALA A 210 13.97 -1.98 -16.93
C ALA A 210 13.42 -1.22 -18.14
N GLY A 211 12.10 -1.14 -18.26
CA GLY A 211 11.41 -0.32 -19.25
C GLY A 211 11.65 1.18 -19.02
N ALA A 212 11.44 1.99 -20.08
CA ALA A 212 11.53 3.43 -19.97
C ALA A 212 10.53 3.97 -18.91
N ASP A 213 10.99 4.82 -18.01
CA ASP A 213 10.17 5.36 -16.91
C ASP A 213 8.90 6.08 -17.39
N LYS A 214 8.99 6.80 -18.51
CA LYS A 214 7.83 7.45 -19.15
C LYS A 214 6.75 6.46 -19.57
N ALA A 215 7.14 5.27 -20.04
CA ALA A 215 6.18 4.23 -20.43
C ALA A 215 5.52 3.62 -19.18
N ALA A 216 6.29 3.40 -18.12
CA ALA A 216 5.75 2.94 -16.84
C ALA A 216 4.78 3.98 -16.24
N ASP A 217 5.12 5.27 -16.30
CA ASP A 217 4.26 6.36 -15.85
C ASP A 217 2.93 6.39 -16.58
N ALA A 218 2.97 6.35 -17.91
CA ALA A 218 1.79 6.32 -18.75
C ALA A 218 0.92 5.08 -18.46
N LEU A 219 1.54 3.91 -18.28
CA LEU A 219 0.84 2.67 -17.95
C LEU A 219 0.12 2.76 -16.61
N LEU A 220 0.81 3.18 -15.55
CA LEU A 220 0.25 3.33 -14.20
C LEU A 220 -0.91 4.32 -14.22
N LYS A 221 -0.71 5.51 -14.82
CA LYS A 221 -1.74 6.55 -14.93
C LYS A 221 -2.98 6.07 -15.70
N GLN A 222 -2.80 5.41 -16.85
CA GLN A 222 -3.91 4.86 -17.65
C GLN A 222 -4.65 3.74 -16.93
N SER A 223 -4.00 3.05 -16.00
CA SER A 223 -4.59 1.98 -15.20
C SER A 223 -5.27 2.48 -13.92
N GLY A 224 -5.29 3.79 -13.66
CA GLY A 224 -5.83 4.38 -12.43
C GLY A 224 -4.97 4.12 -11.19
N VAL A 225 -3.73 3.68 -11.36
CA VAL A 225 -2.79 3.43 -10.26
C VAL A 225 -2.17 4.75 -9.81
N ILE A 226 -2.20 5.00 -8.52
CA ILE A 226 -1.53 6.15 -7.90
C ILE A 226 -0.04 5.85 -7.87
N ARG A 227 0.75 6.69 -8.54
CA ARG A 227 2.20 6.54 -8.58
C ARG A 227 2.86 7.44 -7.55
N GLU A 228 3.63 6.85 -6.65
CA GLU A 228 4.43 7.57 -5.68
C GLU A 228 5.93 7.47 -6.01
N PHE A 229 6.70 8.46 -5.53
CA PHE A 229 8.11 8.61 -5.88
C PHE A 229 9.05 8.41 -4.71
N SER A 230 8.52 8.30 -3.49
CA SER A 230 9.25 7.96 -2.28
C SER A 230 8.45 6.97 -1.41
N LEU A 231 9.13 6.25 -0.53
CA LEU A 231 8.46 5.40 0.46
C LEU A 231 7.58 6.23 1.41
N GLN A 232 8.03 7.43 1.75
CA GLN A 232 7.28 8.33 2.62
C GLN A 232 5.93 8.68 1.99
N ASP A 233 5.91 9.05 0.70
CA ASP A 233 4.68 9.39 -0.01
C ASP A 233 3.79 8.16 -0.16
N LEU A 234 4.37 6.99 -0.51
CA LEU A 234 3.64 5.72 -0.58
C LEU A 234 2.85 5.44 0.71
N PHE A 235 3.50 5.58 1.87
CA PHE A 235 2.86 5.33 3.15
C PHE A 235 1.95 6.48 3.61
N ASN A 236 2.25 7.73 3.27
CA ASN A 236 1.34 8.84 3.54
C ASN A 236 0.03 8.67 2.78
N THR A 237 0.09 8.32 1.51
CA THR A 237 -1.10 8.01 0.69
C THR A 237 -1.85 6.79 1.25
N ALA A 238 -1.14 5.73 1.65
CA ALA A 238 -1.76 4.57 2.28
C ALA A 238 -2.48 4.92 3.59
N LYS A 239 -1.91 5.79 4.43
CA LYS A 239 -2.56 6.28 5.66
C LYS A 239 -3.90 6.95 5.39
N VAL A 240 -3.96 7.77 4.34
CA VAL A 240 -5.22 8.44 3.97
C VAL A 240 -6.29 7.39 3.65
N PHE A 241 -5.98 6.40 2.83
CA PHE A 241 -6.94 5.35 2.46
C PHE A 241 -7.29 4.39 3.61
N SER A 242 -6.39 4.16 4.58
CA SER A 242 -6.70 3.36 5.77
C SER A 242 -7.60 4.10 6.76
N HIS A 243 -7.53 5.43 6.81
CA HIS A 243 -8.20 6.21 7.85
C HIS A 243 -9.34 7.09 7.34
N CYS A 244 -9.42 7.35 6.05
CA CYS A 244 -10.45 8.18 5.44
C CYS A 244 -11.27 7.37 4.41
N PRO A 245 -12.59 7.62 4.29
CA PRO A 245 -13.38 7.07 3.20
C PRO A 245 -12.95 7.70 1.87
N ILE A 246 -13.28 7.04 0.78
CA ILE A 246 -13.16 7.65 -0.56
C ILE A 246 -14.27 8.70 -0.68
N PRO A 247 -13.95 9.96 -1.06
CA PRO A 247 -14.95 11.01 -1.19
C PRO A 247 -15.93 10.70 -2.34
N ASN A 248 -17.19 11.13 -2.18
CA ASN A 248 -18.22 10.94 -3.20
C ASN A 248 -18.18 11.97 -4.33
N GLY A 249 -17.26 12.93 -4.27
CA GLY A 249 -17.07 13.99 -5.27
C GLY A 249 -15.72 14.65 -5.12
N ASN A 250 -15.54 15.80 -5.78
CA ASN A 250 -14.27 16.52 -5.87
C ASN A 250 -14.30 17.91 -5.21
N ARG A 251 -15.37 18.27 -4.47
CA ARG A 251 -15.55 19.60 -3.87
C ARG A 251 -14.91 19.63 -2.48
N VAL A 252 -13.82 20.38 -2.36
CA VAL A 252 -12.99 20.47 -1.17
C VAL A 252 -13.28 21.72 -0.38
N ALA A 253 -13.58 21.60 0.91
CA ALA A 253 -13.53 22.70 1.85
C ALA A 253 -12.19 22.71 2.61
N ILE A 254 -11.66 23.89 2.88
CA ILE A 254 -10.42 24.09 3.62
C ILE A 254 -10.76 24.86 4.89
N VAL A 255 -10.41 24.28 6.05
CA VAL A 255 -10.57 24.90 7.37
C VAL A 255 -9.18 25.13 7.94
N THR A 256 -8.86 26.36 8.30
CA THR A 256 -7.52 26.73 8.75
C THR A 256 -7.56 27.78 9.85
N ASN A 257 -6.50 27.88 10.64
CA ASN A 257 -6.23 29.04 11.51
C ASN A 257 -5.13 29.96 10.96
N SER A 258 -4.74 29.75 9.68
CA SER A 258 -3.66 30.53 9.05
C SER A 258 -3.90 30.71 7.55
N GLY A 259 -3.96 31.94 7.08
CA GLY A 259 -4.26 32.26 5.69
C GLY A 259 -3.25 31.73 4.68
N GLY A 260 -1.95 31.83 4.97
CA GLY A 260 -0.89 31.39 4.05
C GLY A 260 -1.01 29.91 3.63
N PRO A 261 -1.01 28.98 4.57
CA PRO A 261 -1.24 27.56 4.24
C PRO A 261 -2.60 27.27 3.58
N GLY A 262 -3.64 28.04 3.92
CA GLY A 262 -4.95 27.95 3.26
C GLY A 262 -4.87 28.27 1.77
N ILE A 263 -4.12 29.31 1.39
CA ILE A 263 -3.88 29.68 -0.02
C ILE A 263 -3.11 28.57 -0.73
N MET A 264 -2.03 28.07 -0.15
CA MET A 264 -1.25 26.96 -0.73
C MET A 264 -2.08 25.69 -0.95
N ALA A 265 -2.96 25.37 0.01
CA ALA A 265 -3.87 24.24 -0.13
C ALA A 265 -4.91 24.47 -1.25
N THR A 266 -5.39 25.72 -1.42
CA THR A 266 -6.29 26.08 -2.53
C THR A 266 -5.62 25.85 -3.89
N ASP A 267 -4.38 26.31 -4.05
CA ASP A 267 -3.61 26.09 -5.28
C ASP A 267 -3.45 24.59 -5.56
N ALA A 268 -3.06 23.80 -4.55
CA ALA A 268 -2.89 22.36 -4.68
C ALA A 268 -4.20 21.63 -5.06
N VAL A 269 -5.34 22.01 -4.47
CA VAL A 269 -6.67 21.50 -4.84
C VAL A 269 -6.95 21.70 -6.31
N CYS A 270 -6.75 22.92 -6.81
CA CYS A 270 -6.99 23.26 -8.22
C CYS A 270 -6.01 22.58 -9.18
N GLU A 271 -4.73 22.52 -8.83
CA GLU A 271 -3.69 21.86 -9.64
C GLU A 271 -3.94 20.35 -9.82
N HIS A 272 -4.56 19.72 -8.83
CA HIS A 272 -4.94 18.30 -8.90
C HIS A 272 -6.32 18.05 -9.49
N GLY A 273 -6.96 19.07 -10.07
CA GLY A 273 -8.25 18.94 -10.76
C GLY A 273 -9.46 18.76 -9.85
N MET A 274 -9.31 19.11 -8.58
CA MET A 274 -10.41 19.20 -7.62
C MET A 274 -11.00 20.61 -7.62
N GLU A 275 -12.15 20.78 -6.98
CA GLU A 275 -12.89 22.04 -6.92
C GLU A 275 -12.92 22.58 -5.50
N ILE A 276 -12.74 23.90 -5.35
CA ILE A 276 -12.98 24.57 -4.08
C ILE A 276 -14.49 24.65 -3.85
N ALA A 277 -14.97 23.98 -2.80
CA ALA A 277 -16.39 23.92 -2.47
C ALA A 277 -16.99 25.32 -2.26
N HIS A 278 -18.16 25.56 -2.85
CA HIS A 278 -18.96 26.74 -2.59
C HIS A 278 -19.86 26.47 -1.39
N LEU A 279 -19.53 27.06 -0.24
CA LEU A 279 -20.35 26.95 0.97
C LEU A 279 -21.69 27.66 0.76
N SER A 280 -22.77 27.05 1.23
CA SER A 280 -24.11 27.63 1.22
C SER A 280 -24.18 28.90 2.06
N ASP A 281 -25.15 29.78 1.79
CA ASP A 281 -25.33 30.98 2.58
C ASP A 281 -25.74 30.65 4.03
N GLN A 282 -26.49 29.55 4.23
CA GLN A 282 -26.82 29.05 5.55
C GLN A 282 -25.54 28.65 6.34
N THR A 283 -24.62 27.95 5.71
CA THR A 283 -23.32 27.58 6.30
C THR A 283 -22.50 28.81 6.65
N LYS A 284 -22.43 29.82 5.73
CA LYS A 284 -21.72 31.10 5.99
C LYS A 284 -22.33 31.88 7.15
N GLU A 285 -23.65 31.92 7.26
CA GLU A 285 -24.35 32.60 8.37
C GLU A 285 -24.10 31.85 9.69
N ALA A 286 -24.17 30.54 9.70
CA ALA A 286 -23.84 29.73 10.87
C ALA A 286 -22.40 29.98 11.33
N LEU A 287 -21.43 30.01 10.43
CA LEU A 287 -20.03 30.30 10.74
C LEU A 287 -19.86 31.71 11.31
N ARG A 288 -20.53 32.73 10.75
CA ARG A 288 -20.50 34.12 11.26
C ARG A 288 -21.06 34.25 12.67
N SER A 289 -21.97 33.38 13.09
CA SER A 289 -22.60 33.45 14.40
C SER A 289 -21.66 33.22 15.56
N PHE A 290 -20.54 32.52 15.35
CA PHE A 290 -19.58 32.17 16.41
C PHE A 290 -18.11 32.50 16.07
N LEU A 291 -17.75 32.67 14.79
CA LEU A 291 -16.40 33.08 14.42
C LEU A 291 -16.21 34.59 14.59
N PRO A 292 -14.99 35.05 14.91
CA PRO A 292 -14.67 36.48 14.99
C PRO A 292 -14.94 37.22 13.69
N ALA A 293 -15.25 38.51 13.74
CA ALA A 293 -15.48 39.33 12.55
C ALA A 293 -14.29 39.37 11.58
N ALA A 294 -13.07 39.15 12.06
CA ALA A 294 -11.85 39.07 11.26
C ALA A 294 -11.68 37.71 10.55
N ALA A 295 -12.45 36.71 10.91
CA ALA A 295 -12.39 35.39 10.26
C ALA A 295 -13.01 35.42 8.86
N SER A 296 -12.48 34.61 7.95
CA SER A 296 -13.10 34.38 6.64
C SER A 296 -14.09 33.22 6.76
N VAL A 297 -15.35 33.47 6.37
CA VAL A 297 -16.37 32.41 6.24
C VAL A 297 -16.57 31.95 4.80
N LYS A 298 -15.71 32.42 3.89
CA LYS A 298 -15.59 31.86 2.55
C LYS A 298 -14.63 30.65 2.60
N ASN A 299 -14.64 29.84 1.56
CA ASN A 299 -13.65 28.77 1.43
C ASN A 299 -12.35 29.33 0.80
N PRO A 300 -11.18 29.25 1.43
CA PRO A 300 -10.91 28.70 2.77
C PRO A 300 -11.60 29.41 3.92
N VAL A 301 -12.10 28.62 4.89
CA VAL A 301 -12.58 29.14 6.16
C VAL A 301 -11.37 29.40 7.05
N ASP A 302 -10.94 30.65 7.15
CA ASP A 302 -9.81 31.05 8.00
C ASP A 302 -10.35 31.58 9.33
N MET A 303 -10.17 30.76 10.38
CA MET A 303 -10.64 31.05 11.74
C MET A 303 -9.73 32.01 12.50
N ILE A 304 -8.64 32.48 11.88
CA ILE A 304 -7.53 33.26 12.44
C ILE A 304 -6.70 32.52 13.53
N ALA A 305 -5.48 33.00 13.79
CA ALA A 305 -4.50 32.36 14.66
C ALA A 305 -4.95 32.15 16.12
N SER A 306 -5.89 32.93 16.61
CA SER A 306 -6.42 32.85 17.97
C SER A 306 -7.60 31.90 18.12
N ALA A 307 -7.94 31.10 17.10
CA ALA A 307 -9.07 30.17 17.14
C ALA A 307 -8.92 29.15 18.28
N PRO A 308 -9.86 29.11 19.24
CA PRO A 308 -9.86 28.09 20.28
C PRO A 308 -10.35 26.74 19.74
N LEU A 309 -10.14 25.65 20.50
CA LEU A 309 -10.56 24.30 20.11
C LEU A 309 -12.04 24.21 19.72
N GLU A 310 -12.88 24.95 20.42
CA GLU A 310 -14.33 24.97 20.17
C GLU A 310 -14.67 25.52 18.78
N HIS A 311 -13.89 26.46 18.26
CA HIS A 311 -14.07 26.95 16.91
C HIS A 311 -13.75 25.86 15.86
N TYR A 312 -12.70 25.06 16.08
CA TYR A 312 -12.42 23.90 15.23
C TYR A 312 -13.60 22.94 15.17
N LYS A 313 -14.12 22.52 16.34
CA LYS A 313 -15.25 21.58 16.43
C LYS A 313 -16.46 22.11 15.67
N LYS A 314 -16.93 23.30 16.01
CA LYS A 314 -18.13 23.91 15.40
C LYS A 314 -17.96 24.17 13.92
N THR A 315 -16.79 24.64 13.50
CA THR A 315 -16.51 24.91 12.07
C THR A 315 -16.54 23.62 11.27
N LEU A 316 -15.90 22.56 11.76
CA LEU A 316 -15.89 21.27 11.08
C LEU A 316 -17.28 20.67 11.00
N GLU A 317 -18.06 20.67 12.08
CA GLU A 317 -19.46 20.23 12.10
C GLU A 317 -20.30 21.00 11.06
N THR A 318 -20.16 22.32 11.04
CA THR A 318 -20.93 23.18 10.15
C THR A 318 -20.56 22.96 8.68
N VAL A 319 -19.26 22.82 8.37
CA VAL A 319 -18.76 22.65 7.00
C VAL A 319 -19.04 21.24 6.47
N LEU A 320 -18.89 20.21 7.30
CA LEU A 320 -19.19 18.83 6.92
C LEU A 320 -20.69 18.58 6.71
N ALA A 321 -21.56 19.34 7.38
CA ALA A 321 -23.00 19.27 7.18
C ALA A 321 -23.47 19.93 5.86
N ASP A 322 -22.62 20.72 5.17
CA ASP A 322 -22.96 21.34 3.90
C ASP A 322 -22.96 20.29 2.77
N ASP A 323 -24.07 20.21 2.03
CA ASP A 323 -24.22 19.29 0.88
C ASP A 323 -23.31 19.69 -0.31
N GLY A 324 -22.81 20.93 -0.33
CA GLY A 324 -21.84 21.42 -1.30
C GLY A 324 -20.40 20.97 -1.04
N VAL A 325 -20.15 20.21 0.05
CA VAL A 325 -18.82 19.78 0.47
C VAL A 325 -18.71 18.25 0.41
N ASP A 326 -17.73 17.74 -0.32
CA ASP A 326 -17.46 16.31 -0.43
C ASP A 326 -16.32 15.85 0.50
N MET A 327 -15.39 16.74 0.82
CA MET A 327 -14.26 16.49 1.71
C MET A 327 -13.74 17.76 2.36
N VAL A 328 -13.04 17.62 3.50
CA VAL A 328 -12.47 18.77 4.24
C VAL A 328 -10.98 18.56 4.48
N VAL A 329 -10.19 19.56 4.14
CA VAL A 329 -8.77 19.67 4.51
C VAL A 329 -8.67 20.55 5.74
N VAL A 330 -8.17 20.00 6.85
CA VAL A 330 -7.97 20.73 8.10
C VAL A 330 -6.51 21.12 8.23
N ILE A 331 -6.24 22.40 8.37
CA ILE A 331 -4.89 22.94 8.55
C ILE A 331 -4.81 23.59 9.94
N TYR A 332 -3.89 23.11 10.74
CA TYR A 332 -3.62 23.66 12.06
C TYR A 332 -2.15 24.06 12.17
N LEU A 333 -1.91 25.33 12.51
CA LEU A 333 -0.61 25.82 12.95
C LEU A 333 -0.67 26.05 14.46
N PRO A 334 0.34 25.55 15.22
CA PRO A 334 0.37 25.69 16.67
C PRO A 334 0.67 27.14 17.08
N PHE A 335 -0.36 27.84 17.52
CA PHE A 335 -0.28 29.17 18.09
C PHE A 335 -0.91 29.21 19.50
N LEU A 336 -0.40 30.08 20.39
CA LEU A 336 -1.04 30.52 21.62
C LEU A 336 -1.61 29.42 22.54
N GLY A 337 -0.85 28.32 22.73
CA GLY A 337 -1.12 27.36 23.81
C GLY A 337 -2.17 26.29 23.54
N LEU A 338 -2.77 26.26 22.35
CA LEU A 338 -3.58 25.12 21.93
C LEU A 338 -2.65 23.96 21.59
N LYS A 339 -2.94 22.78 22.14
CA LYS A 339 -2.11 21.58 21.91
C LYS A 339 -2.55 20.86 20.65
N ASP A 340 -1.59 20.44 19.83
CA ASP A 340 -1.80 19.68 18.59
C ASP A 340 -2.67 18.45 18.79
N ILE A 341 -2.43 17.73 19.89
CA ILE A 341 -3.18 16.51 20.22
C ILE A 341 -4.66 16.79 20.48
N ASP A 342 -5.01 17.96 21.04
CA ASP A 342 -6.40 18.30 21.32
C ASP A 342 -7.15 18.62 20.03
N VAL A 343 -6.50 19.31 19.08
CA VAL A 343 -7.05 19.55 17.73
C VAL A 343 -7.21 18.23 16.98
N ALA A 344 -6.19 17.38 16.98
CA ALA A 344 -6.26 16.07 16.34
C ALA A 344 -7.41 15.22 16.89
N LYS A 345 -7.59 15.17 18.22
CA LYS A 345 -8.73 14.47 18.84
C LYS A 345 -10.08 15.05 18.43
N ALA A 346 -10.20 16.38 18.37
CA ALA A 346 -11.42 17.03 17.89
C ALA A 346 -11.75 16.66 16.44
N VAL A 347 -10.75 16.67 15.55
CA VAL A 347 -10.92 16.24 14.16
C VAL A 347 -11.39 14.79 14.09
N MET A 348 -10.76 13.88 14.85
CA MET A 348 -11.16 12.46 14.90
C MET A 348 -12.59 12.27 15.43
N GLU A 349 -12.99 13.01 16.47
CA GLU A 349 -14.33 12.98 17.04
C GLU A 349 -15.38 13.40 16.01
N ILE A 350 -15.17 14.53 15.34
CA ILE A 350 -16.08 15.05 14.32
C ILE A 350 -16.13 14.12 13.11
N ARG A 351 -14.97 13.62 12.68
CA ARG A 351 -14.89 12.64 11.59
C ARG A 351 -15.72 11.38 11.89
N ALA A 352 -15.70 10.88 13.12
CA ALA A 352 -16.49 9.71 13.52
C ALA A 352 -18.00 9.95 13.41
N ALA A 353 -18.45 11.19 13.57
CA ALA A 353 -19.85 11.60 13.39
C ALA A 353 -20.24 11.78 11.91
N HIS A 354 -19.25 11.94 11.01
CA HIS A 354 -19.44 12.11 9.56
C HIS A 354 -18.67 11.03 8.77
N PRO A 355 -19.05 9.74 8.87
CA PRO A 355 -18.25 8.62 8.34
C PRO A 355 -18.09 8.63 6.81
N ASP A 356 -18.99 9.30 6.09
CA ASP A 356 -19.05 9.29 4.62
C ASP A 356 -18.19 10.41 3.97
N LYS A 357 -17.71 11.38 4.75
CA LYS A 357 -16.88 12.49 4.25
C LYS A 357 -15.47 12.43 4.87
N PRO A 358 -14.39 12.36 4.05
CA PRO A 358 -13.03 12.41 4.55
C PRO A 358 -12.62 13.80 5.00
#